data_ea59fa34f3f8b19d46ceefdc46be5bc8
#
_entry.id   ea59fa34f3f8b19d46ceefdc46be5bc8
#
_cell.length_a   1.000
_cell.length_b   1.000
_cell.length_c   1.000
_cell.angle_alpha   90.00
_cell.angle_beta   90.00
_cell.angle_gamma   90.00
#
_symmetry.space_group_name_H-M   'P 1'
#
loop_
_entity.id
_entity.type
_entity.pdbx_description
1 polymer ?
#
loop_
_entity_poly.entity_id
_entity_poly.type
_entity_poly.pdbx_seq_one_letter_code
_entity_poly.pdbx_strand_id
1 'polypeptide(L)'
;MKRLNNGFYQSKAWARCREAYIKSVGGLCETCKAKGIYRAGKIVHHKIHLTEENYTDPSIAFGFNNLVLVCHQCHEEIHKGKKRFFFDANGKIFEK
;
A
#
# COMPACT_ATOMS: atom_id res chain seq x y z
N MET A 1 18.16 0.33 4.95
CA MET A 1 17.56 0.67 3.65
C MET A 1 17.21 2.15 3.62
N LYS A 2 17.71 2.88 2.66
CA LYS A 2 17.46 4.32 2.58
C LYS A 2 16.04 4.59 2.11
N ARG A 3 15.41 5.56 2.74
CA ARG A 3 14.09 6.01 2.35
C ARG A 3 14.19 6.77 1.02
N LEU A 4 13.24 6.52 0.11
CA LEU A 4 13.17 7.24 -1.15
C LEU A 4 12.89 8.72 -0.89
N ASN A 5 13.72 9.60 -1.46
CA ASN A 5 13.60 11.04 -1.24
C ASN A 5 13.98 11.81 -2.50
N ASN A 6 13.23 11.56 -3.58
CA ASN A 6 13.51 12.19 -4.88
C ASN A 6 12.28 12.83 -5.52
N GLY A 7 11.22 13.08 -4.73
CA GLY A 7 10.01 13.69 -5.22
C GLY A 7 9.04 12.74 -5.91
N PHE A 8 9.30 11.42 -5.85
CA PHE A 8 8.40 10.43 -6.47
C PHE A 8 6.96 10.58 -5.96
N TYR A 9 6.78 10.73 -4.65
CA TYR A 9 5.46 10.79 -4.04
C TYR A 9 4.68 12.07 -4.36
N GLN A 10 5.35 13.09 -4.91
CA GLN A 10 4.73 14.31 -5.38
C GLN A 10 4.45 14.30 -6.89
N SER A 11 4.82 13.22 -7.58
CA SER A 11 4.65 13.14 -9.02
C SER A 11 3.18 12.95 -9.41
N LYS A 12 2.84 13.44 -10.60
CA LYS A 12 1.50 13.23 -11.16
C LYS A 12 1.23 11.76 -11.46
N ALA A 13 2.26 11.04 -11.89
CA ALA A 13 2.14 9.61 -12.18
C ALA A 13 1.74 8.83 -10.92
N TRP A 14 2.38 9.13 -9.80
CA TRP A 14 2.02 8.49 -8.52
C TRP A 14 0.61 8.88 -8.09
N ALA A 15 0.24 10.16 -8.20
CA ALA A 15 -1.08 10.62 -7.81
C ALA A 15 -2.19 9.89 -8.58
N ARG A 16 -1.99 9.69 -9.88
CA ARG A 16 -2.94 8.98 -10.73
C ARG A 16 -3.04 7.50 -10.37
N CYS A 17 -1.89 6.87 -10.16
CA CYS A 17 -1.82 5.46 -9.76
C CYS A 17 -2.51 5.25 -8.42
N ARG A 18 -2.21 6.09 -7.45
CA ARG A 18 -2.78 6.03 -6.11
C ARG A 18 -4.30 6.16 -6.15
N GLU A 19 -4.80 7.14 -6.89
CA GLU A 19 -6.24 7.35 -7.01
C GLU A 19 -6.93 6.17 -7.70
N ALA A 20 -6.34 5.64 -8.76
CA ALA A 20 -6.87 4.48 -9.45
C ALA A 20 -6.91 3.26 -8.55
N TYR A 21 -5.86 3.05 -7.75
CA TYR A 21 -5.82 1.94 -6.81
C TYR A 21 -6.90 2.06 -5.74
N ILE A 22 -7.05 3.25 -5.15
CA ILE A 22 -8.08 3.50 -4.13
C ILE A 22 -9.47 3.14 -4.68
N LYS A 23 -9.77 3.58 -5.90
CA LYS A 23 -11.04 3.25 -6.55
C LYS A 23 -11.20 1.75 -6.79
N SER A 24 -10.13 1.07 -7.16
CA SER A 24 -10.18 -0.36 -7.48
C SER A 24 -10.53 -1.22 -6.26
N VAL A 25 -10.23 -0.75 -5.05
CA VAL A 25 -10.52 -1.47 -3.80
C VAL A 25 -11.70 -0.85 -3.04
N GLY A 26 -12.46 0.04 -3.68
CA GLY A 26 -13.66 0.63 -3.09
C GLY A 26 -13.40 1.62 -1.98
N GLY A 27 -12.19 2.16 -1.87
CA GLY A 27 -11.85 3.18 -0.88
C GLY A 27 -11.75 2.68 0.56
N LEU A 28 -11.81 1.38 0.79
CA LEU A 28 -11.81 0.80 2.13
C LEU A 28 -10.44 0.30 2.54
N CYS A 29 -10.13 0.46 3.83
CA CYS A 29 -8.92 -0.14 4.40
C CYS A 29 -8.96 -1.65 4.21
N GLU A 30 -8.00 -2.19 3.47
CA GLU A 30 -8.01 -3.62 3.14
C GLU A 30 -7.76 -4.48 4.37
N THR A 31 -6.95 -4.01 5.31
CA THR A 31 -6.69 -4.73 6.56
C THR A 31 -7.95 -4.81 7.43
N CYS A 32 -8.66 -3.69 7.59
CA CYS A 32 -9.91 -3.67 8.33
C CYS A 32 -10.97 -4.55 7.66
N LYS A 33 -11.07 -4.46 6.33
CA LYS A 33 -12.01 -5.26 5.58
C LYS A 33 -11.79 -6.76 5.77
N ALA A 34 -10.54 -7.19 5.84
CA ALA A 34 -10.20 -8.58 6.09
C ALA A 34 -10.73 -9.08 7.45
N LYS A 35 -10.96 -8.16 8.39
CA LYS A 35 -11.53 -8.45 9.71
C LYS A 35 -13.03 -8.25 9.76
N GLY A 36 -13.66 -7.92 8.64
CA GLY A 36 -15.08 -7.62 8.58
C GLY A 36 -15.44 -6.19 9.01
N ILE A 37 -14.45 -5.30 9.11
CA ILE A 37 -14.65 -3.90 9.49
C ILE A 37 -14.55 -3.04 8.23
N TYR A 38 -15.58 -2.24 7.97
CA TYR A 38 -15.62 -1.36 6.80
C TYR A 38 -15.22 0.05 7.22
N ARG A 39 -13.95 0.37 7.05
CA ARG A 39 -13.38 1.67 7.41
C ARG A 39 -12.68 2.25 6.19
N ALA A 40 -12.83 3.56 5.98
CA ALA A 40 -12.18 4.24 4.86
C ALA A 40 -10.66 4.10 4.96
N GLY A 41 -10.02 3.77 3.83
CA GLY A 41 -8.57 3.77 3.73
C GLY A 41 -8.06 5.17 3.46
N LYS A 42 -6.91 5.50 3.99
CA LYS A 42 -6.30 6.84 3.87
C LYS A 42 -4.95 6.81 3.18
N ILE A 43 -4.22 5.71 3.29
CA ILE A 43 -2.82 5.62 2.89
C ILE A 43 -2.64 4.44 1.96
N VAL A 44 -2.04 4.67 0.80
CA VAL A 44 -1.63 3.59 -0.10
C VAL A 44 -0.18 3.27 0.21
N HIS A 45 0.05 2.06 0.71
CA HIS A 45 1.35 1.58 1.17
C HIS A 45 1.94 0.63 0.14
N HIS A 46 3.24 0.74 -0.11
CA HIS A 46 3.97 -0.22 -0.95
C HIS A 46 4.41 -1.40 -0.09
N LYS A 47 4.03 -2.61 -0.50
CA LYS A 47 4.44 -3.83 0.22
C LYS A 47 5.96 -4.01 0.16
N ILE A 48 6.52 -3.86 -1.05
CA ILE A 48 7.96 -3.75 -1.23
C ILE A 48 8.26 -2.26 -1.21
N HIS A 49 9.02 -1.80 -0.21
CA HIS A 49 9.32 -0.39 -0.04
C HIS A 49 10.07 0.15 -1.24
N LEU A 50 9.73 1.37 -1.65
CA LEU A 50 10.43 2.03 -2.74
C LEU A 50 11.81 2.50 -2.27
N THR A 51 12.81 2.24 -3.10
CA THR A 51 14.19 2.65 -2.90
C THR A 51 14.68 3.33 -4.17
N GLU A 52 15.87 3.91 -4.10
CA GLU A 52 16.49 4.52 -5.28
C GLU A 52 16.78 3.48 -6.38
N GLU A 53 16.90 2.21 -6.01
CA GLU A 53 17.17 1.16 -6.98
C GLU A 53 15.90 0.65 -7.67
N ASN A 54 14.74 0.72 -7.02
CA ASN A 54 13.52 0.08 -7.55
C ASN A 54 12.39 1.04 -7.93
N TYR A 55 12.49 2.33 -7.59
CA TYR A 55 11.38 3.25 -7.87
C TYR A 55 11.12 3.46 -9.37
N THR A 56 12.08 3.14 -10.21
CA THR A 56 11.93 3.23 -11.67
C THR A 56 11.33 1.97 -12.28
N ASP A 57 11.16 0.92 -11.49
CA ASP A 57 10.51 -0.30 -11.95
C ASP A 57 8.99 -0.13 -11.83
N PRO A 58 8.25 -0.03 -12.96
CA PRO A 58 6.81 0.20 -12.90
C PRO A 58 6.03 -0.89 -12.17
N SER A 59 6.51 -2.13 -12.20
CA SER A 59 5.83 -3.22 -11.51
C SER A 59 5.91 -3.08 -9.99
N ILE A 60 6.93 -2.41 -9.49
CA ILE A 60 7.10 -2.15 -8.05
C ILE A 60 6.46 -0.81 -7.67
N ALA A 61 6.75 0.24 -8.45
CA ALA A 61 6.29 1.59 -8.12
C ALA A 61 4.79 1.79 -8.36
N PHE A 62 4.24 1.18 -9.41
CA PHE A 62 2.86 1.39 -9.84
C PHE A 62 2.04 0.10 -9.94
N GLY A 63 2.63 -1.04 -9.68
CA GLY A 63 1.94 -2.32 -9.76
C GLY A 63 0.95 -2.49 -8.62
N PHE A 64 -0.34 -2.72 -8.95
CA PHE A 64 -1.37 -2.88 -7.93
C PHE A 64 -1.09 -4.05 -6.98
N ASN A 65 -0.39 -5.07 -7.45
CA ASN A 65 0.01 -6.20 -6.62
C ASN A 65 0.97 -5.79 -5.49
N ASN A 66 1.64 -4.66 -5.63
CA ASN A 66 2.57 -4.15 -4.62
C ASN A 66 1.94 -3.05 -3.75
N LEU A 67 0.66 -2.79 -3.90
CA LEU A 67 -0.02 -1.73 -3.16
C LEU A 67 -1.04 -2.31 -2.20
N VAL A 68 -1.26 -1.59 -1.11
CA VAL A 68 -2.33 -1.90 -0.16
C VAL A 68 -2.87 -0.58 0.39
N LEU A 69 -4.20 -0.47 0.46
CA LEU A 69 -4.87 0.70 1.03
C LEU A 69 -5.18 0.41 2.49
N VAL A 70 -4.68 1.26 3.38
CA VAL A 70 -4.87 1.08 4.82
C VAL A 70 -5.32 2.38 5.47
N CYS A 71 -6.01 2.27 6.60
CA CYS A 71 -6.33 3.43 7.42
C CYS A 71 -5.08 3.85 8.21
N HIS A 72 -5.14 5.05 8.80
CA HIS A 72 -4.00 5.60 9.52
C HIS A 72 -3.53 4.68 10.64
N GLN A 73 -4.47 4.12 11.40
CA GLN A 73 -4.15 3.22 12.50
C GLN A 73 -3.43 1.96 12.02
N CYS A 74 -3.94 1.33 10.97
CA CYS A 74 -3.31 0.13 10.42
C CYS A 74 -1.93 0.43 9.87
N HIS A 75 -1.76 1.59 9.23
CA HIS A 75 -0.46 2.01 8.71
C HIS A 75 0.56 2.17 9.84
N GLU A 76 0.16 2.78 10.95
CA GLU A 76 1.04 2.91 12.11
C GLU A 76 1.43 1.54 12.69
N GLU A 77 0.48 0.62 12.76
CA GLU A 77 0.76 -0.73 13.26
C GLU A 77 1.74 -1.49 12.39
N ILE A 78 1.68 -1.29 11.07
CA ILE A 78 2.67 -1.87 10.15
C ILE A 78 4.07 -1.36 10.48
N HIS A 79 4.22 -0.04 10.64
CA HIS A 79 5.52 0.57 10.92
C HIS A 79 6.07 0.20 12.30
N LYS A 80 5.19 -0.07 13.24
CA LYS A 80 5.60 -0.52 14.57
C LYS A 80 5.89 -2.01 14.64
N GLY A 81 5.66 -2.73 13.55
CA GLY A 81 5.88 -4.17 13.49
C GLY A 81 4.90 -5.00 14.30
N LYS A 82 3.78 -4.41 14.75
CA LYS A 82 2.77 -5.11 15.53
C LYS A 82 1.87 -6.00 14.69
N LYS A 83 1.77 -5.71 13.40
CA LYS A 83 0.99 -6.51 12.46
C LYS A 83 1.84 -6.86 11.26
N ARG A 84 1.70 -8.09 10.80
CA ARG A 84 2.35 -8.54 9.59
C ARG A 84 1.30 -8.91 8.57
N PHE A 85 1.56 -8.56 7.31
CA PHE A 85 0.68 -8.90 6.22
C PHE A 85 1.24 -10.10 5.47
N PHE A 86 0.35 -11.01 5.17
CA PHE A 86 0.65 -12.13 4.30
C PHE A 86 -0.29 -12.03 3.11
N PHE A 87 0.25 -12.29 1.93
CA PHE A 87 -0.51 -12.23 0.70
C PHE A 87 -0.43 -13.59 0.03
N ASP A 88 -1.58 -14.14 -0.34
CA ASP A 88 -1.60 -15.38 -1.09
C ASP A 88 -1.36 -15.12 -2.57
N ALA A 89 -1.41 -16.18 -3.40
CA ALA A 89 -1.17 -16.07 -4.83
C ALA A 89 -2.21 -15.17 -5.54
N ASN A 90 -3.37 -14.96 -4.93
CA ASN A 90 -4.43 -14.12 -5.46
C ASN A 90 -4.36 -12.68 -4.93
N GLY A 91 -3.36 -12.37 -4.12
CA GLY A 91 -3.20 -11.06 -3.54
C GLY A 91 -4.08 -10.79 -2.34
N LYS A 92 -4.73 -11.80 -1.80
CA LYS A 92 -5.59 -11.65 -0.65
C LYS A 92 -4.78 -11.42 0.62
N ILE A 93 -5.18 -10.42 1.42
CA ILE A 93 -4.48 -10.07 2.65
C ILE A 93 -5.03 -10.90 3.80
N PHE A 94 -4.13 -11.43 4.62
CA PHE A 94 -4.51 -12.02 5.90
C PHE A 94 -3.45 -11.70 6.94
N GLU A 95 -3.89 -11.66 8.21
CA GLU A 95 -3.01 -11.39 9.34
C GLU A 95 -2.59 -12.71 9.99
N LYS A 96 -1.36 -12.70 10.47
CA LYS A 96 -0.86 -13.80 11.27
C LYS A 96 -0.95 -13.46 12.76
#